data_ffc94e73eb3fd29507c89a747e19df99
#
_entry.id   ffc94e73eb3fd29507c89a747e19df99
#
_cell.length_a   1.000
_cell.length_b   1.000
_cell.length_c   1.000
_cell.angle_alpha   90.00
_cell.angle_beta   90.00
_cell.angle_gamma   90.00
#
_symmetry.space_group_name_H-M   'P 1'
#
loop_
_entity.id
_entity.type
_entity.pdbx_description
1 polymer ?
#
loop_
_entity_poly.entity_id
_entity_poly.type
_entity_poly.pdbx_seq_one_letter_code
_entity_poly.pdbx_strand_id
1 'polypeptide(L)'
;MIALDTNVVVRFLTQDDPVQSAWAKALFAHLSEAEPGFLCREVVVELVWVLERAYGLPRHDIAATLDGLLAARELVVEAPDRTGLAVERYRQGGAGFSDHMIALAARDAGCSATLSFDRKAVLHAGMTRVSPGT
;
A
#
# COMPACT_ATOMS: atom_id res chain seq x y z
N MET A 1 -15.27 13.74 4.06
CA MET A 1 -14.13 12.89 3.64
C MET A 1 -14.03 12.89 2.12
N ILE A 2 -12.83 12.99 1.57
CA ILE A 2 -12.60 13.06 0.14
C ILE A 2 -11.59 11.97 -0.24
N ALA A 3 -11.88 11.22 -1.30
CA ALA A 3 -10.97 10.17 -1.78
C ALA A 3 -9.84 10.79 -2.60
N LEU A 4 -8.65 10.25 -2.46
CA LEU A 4 -7.46 10.69 -3.18
C LEU A 4 -7.00 9.59 -4.12
N ASP A 5 -6.73 9.95 -5.38
CA ASP A 5 -6.13 9.04 -6.34
C ASP A 5 -4.62 8.94 -6.13
N THR A 6 -4.03 7.88 -6.65
CA THR A 6 -2.61 7.59 -6.48
C THR A 6 -1.72 8.76 -6.89
N ASN A 7 -1.99 9.39 -8.03
CA ASN A 7 -1.15 10.48 -8.52
C ASN A 7 -1.16 11.71 -7.60
N VAL A 8 -2.25 11.95 -6.89
CA VAL A 8 -2.32 13.06 -5.91
C VAL A 8 -1.34 12.78 -4.77
N VAL A 9 -1.34 11.55 -4.26
CA VAL A 9 -0.43 11.13 -3.18
C VAL A 9 1.02 11.17 -3.65
N VAL A 10 1.29 10.66 -4.86
CA VAL A 10 2.64 10.68 -5.45
C VAL A 10 3.16 12.11 -5.56
N ARG A 11 2.34 13.04 -6.08
CA ARG A 11 2.76 14.44 -6.22
C ARG A 11 3.03 15.11 -4.87
N PHE A 12 2.28 14.74 -3.85
CA PHE A 12 2.54 15.22 -2.49
C PHE A 12 3.87 14.68 -1.95
N LEU A 13 4.15 13.41 -2.18
CA LEU A 13 5.33 12.74 -1.60
C LEU A 13 6.63 13.08 -2.33
N THR A 14 6.61 13.19 -3.66
CA THR A 14 7.84 13.24 -4.47
C THR A 14 8.21 14.64 -4.93
N GLN A 15 7.25 15.50 -5.15
CA GLN A 15 7.44 16.90 -5.52
C GLN A 15 8.26 17.12 -6.81
N ASP A 16 8.20 16.18 -7.73
CA ASP A 16 8.92 16.23 -9.01
C ASP A 16 8.17 17.01 -10.10
N ASP A 17 6.93 17.39 -9.86
CA ASP A 17 6.14 18.28 -10.70
C ASP A 17 5.81 19.53 -9.87
N PRO A 18 6.47 20.68 -10.12
CA PRO A 18 6.31 21.84 -9.23
C PRO A 18 4.88 22.35 -9.12
N VAL A 19 4.11 22.31 -10.21
CA VAL A 19 2.74 22.82 -10.24
C VAL A 19 1.80 21.87 -9.51
N GLN A 20 1.81 20.60 -9.89
CA GLN A 20 0.94 19.58 -9.27
C GLN A 20 1.32 19.33 -7.81
N SER A 21 2.61 19.37 -7.49
CA SER A 21 3.07 19.20 -6.11
C SER A 21 2.61 20.36 -5.22
N ALA A 22 2.59 21.58 -5.74
CA ALA A 22 2.06 22.73 -5.00
C ALA A 22 0.55 22.57 -4.73
N TRP A 23 -0.21 22.11 -5.73
CA TRP A 23 -1.64 21.84 -5.56
C TRP A 23 -1.90 20.71 -4.59
N ALA A 24 -1.12 19.65 -4.66
CA ALA A 24 -1.24 18.52 -3.72
C ALA A 24 -0.93 18.97 -2.29
N LYS A 25 0.12 19.76 -2.08
CA LYS A 25 0.45 20.33 -0.76
C LYS A 25 -0.69 21.17 -0.21
N ALA A 26 -1.27 22.03 -1.05
CA ALA A 26 -2.39 22.87 -0.65
C ALA A 26 -3.61 22.03 -0.25
N LEU A 27 -3.89 20.98 -1.00
CA LEU A 27 -4.96 20.05 -0.70
C LEU A 27 -4.72 19.36 0.65
N PHE A 28 -3.55 18.78 0.86
CA PHE A 28 -3.22 18.11 2.12
C PHE A 28 -3.26 19.05 3.32
N ALA A 29 -2.89 20.32 3.13
CA ALA A 29 -2.97 21.32 4.18
C ALA A 29 -4.40 21.61 4.64
N HIS A 30 -5.39 21.34 3.78
CA HIS A 30 -6.81 21.52 4.10
C HIS A 30 -7.45 20.26 4.66
N LEU A 31 -6.81 19.10 4.58
CA LEU A 31 -7.30 17.89 5.21
C LEU A 31 -7.18 17.97 6.73
N SER A 32 -8.10 17.35 7.42
CA SER A 32 -8.10 17.30 8.88
C SER A 32 -8.72 15.99 9.33
N GLU A 33 -8.66 15.72 10.64
CA GLU A 33 -9.32 14.54 11.21
C GLU A 33 -10.85 14.59 11.01
N ALA A 34 -11.43 15.79 11.01
CA ALA A 34 -12.87 15.98 10.77
C ALA A 34 -13.23 15.86 9.29
N GLU A 35 -12.33 16.27 8.39
CA GLU A 35 -12.50 16.20 6.94
C GLU A 35 -11.29 15.51 6.31
N PRO A 36 -11.15 14.18 6.49
CA PRO A 36 -9.96 13.47 6.07
C PRO A 36 -9.94 13.12 4.60
N GLY A 37 -8.74 12.80 4.10
CA GLY A 37 -8.55 12.16 2.82
C GLY A 37 -8.66 10.64 2.98
N PHE A 38 -9.30 9.98 2.02
CA PHE A 38 -9.46 8.53 1.99
C PHE A 38 -8.53 7.89 0.97
N LEU A 39 -7.79 6.87 1.40
CA LEU A 39 -6.93 6.06 0.54
C LEU A 39 -7.48 4.63 0.52
N CYS A 40 -8.04 4.22 -0.61
CA CYS A 40 -8.48 2.84 -0.76
C CYS A 40 -7.28 1.90 -0.94
N ARG A 41 -7.49 0.62 -0.73
CA ARG A 41 -6.43 -0.39 -0.85
C ARG A 41 -5.79 -0.43 -2.23
N GLU A 42 -6.57 -0.20 -3.29
CA GLU A 42 -6.07 -0.13 -4.65
C GLU A 42 -5.05 1.00 -4.81
N VAL A 43 -5.33 2.16 -4.23
CA VAL A 43 -4.40 3.29 -4.23
C VAL A 43 -3.12 2.95 -3.49
N VAL A 44 -3.22 2.30 -2.34
CA VAL A 44 -2.04 1.93 -1.54
C VAL A 44 -1.15 0.93 -2.31
N VAL A 45 -1.75 -0.08 -2.93
CA VAL A 45 -1.01 -1.06 -3.74
C VAL A 45 -0.35 -0.38 -4.94
N GLU A 46 -1.08 0.45 -5.66
CA GLU A 46 -0.55 1.18 -6.81
C GLU A 46 0.57 2.14 -6.40
N LEU A 47 0.42 2.81 -5.26
CA LEU A 47 1.43 3.70 -4.73
C LEU A 47 2.77 2.98 -4.52
N VAL A 48 2.74 1.82 -3.89
CA VAL A 48 3.96 1.01 -3.68
C VAL A 48 4.60 0.68 -5.02
N TRP A 49 3.79 0.23 -5.99
CA TRP A 49 4.28 -0.10 -7.33
C TRP A 49 4.95 1.10 -8.01
N VAL A 50 4.33 2.28 -7.94
CA VAL A 50 4.88 3.51 -8.52
C VAL A 50 6.19 3.90 -7.83
N LEU A 51 6.24 3.86 -6.51
CA LEU A 51 7.45 4.21 -5.76
C LEU A 51 8.60 3.26 -6.05
N GLU A 52 8.31 1.97 -6.25
CA GLU A 52 9.32 0.99 -6.65
C GLU A 52 9.80 1.20 -8.09
N ARG A 53 8.85 1.29 -9.03
CA ARG A 53 9.14 1.22 -10.47
C ARG A 53 9.55 2.56 -11.06
N ALA A 54 8.85 3.64 -10.72
CA ALA A 54 9.12 4.96 -11.29
C ALA A 54 10.18 5.72 -10.51
N TYR A 55 10.29 5.49 -9.19
CA TYR A 55 11.21 6.25 -8.33
C TYR A 55 12.35 5.39 -7.78
N GLY A 56 12.33 4.10 -7.96
CA GLY A 56 13.40 3.20 -7.54
C GLY A 56 13.68 3.21 -6.04
N LEU A 57 12.68 3.51 -5.21
CA LEU A 57 12.89 3.56 -3.78
C LEU A 57 13.05 2.15 -3.19
N PRO A 58 13.93 1.98 -2.21
CA PRO A 58 14.09 0.70 -1.53
C PRO A 58 12.91 0.42 -0.59
N ARG A 59 12.73 -0.87 -0.24
CA ARG A 59 11.63 -1.33 0.58
C ARG A 59 11.48 -0.57 1.89
N HIS A 60 12.58 -0.34 2.60
CA HIS A 60 12.49 0.30 3.91
C HIS A 60 12.03 1.75 3.82
N ASP A 61 12.37 2.45 2.73
CA ASP A 61 11.89 3.82 2.50
C ASP A 61 10.40 3.85 2.16
N ILE A 62 9.95 2.90 1.33
CA ILE A 62 8.54 2.76 0.98
C ILE A 62 7.73 2.40 2.22
N ALA A 63 8.21 1.43 3.01
CA ALA A 63 7.55 1.05 4.25
C ALA A 63 7.44 2.22 5.23
N ALA A 64 8.50 3.01 5.37
CA ALA A 64 8.46 4.21 6.23
C ALA A 64 7.46 5.24 5.72
N THR A 65 7.35 5.41 4.40
CA THR A 65 6.35 6.29 3.78
C THR A 65 4.93 5.81 4.11
N LEU A 66 4.67 4.51 3.97
CA LEU A 66 3.37 3.93 4.30
C LEU A 66 3.05 4.04 5.80
N ASP A 67 4.06 3.86 6.67
CA ASP A 67 3.89 4.08 8.11
C ASP A 67 3.40 5.51 8.38
N GLY A 68 3.99 6.50 7.70
CA GLY A 68 3.59 7.89 7.83
C GLY A 68 2.15 8.13 7.38
N LEU A 69 1.74 7.53 6.28
CA LEU A 69 0.36 7.65 5.78
C LEU A 69 -0.64 7.00 6.75
N LEU A 70 -0.30 5.84 7.29
CA LEU A 70 -1.14 5.13 8.26
C LEU A 70 -1.26 5.88 9.59
N ALA A 71 -0.22 6.61 9.99
CA ALA A 71 -0.19 7.37 11.24
C ALA A 71 -0.85 8.75 11.12
N ALA A 72 -1.05 9.25 9.91
CA ALA A 72 -1.58 10.60 9.70
C ALA A 72 -3.05 10.68 10.09
N ARG A 73 -3.39 11.61 10.98
CA ARG A 73 -4.77 11.79 11.47
C ARG A 73 -5.70 12.32 10.40
N GLU A 74 -5.18 13.06 9.42
CA GLU A 74 -5.93 13.62 8.30
C GLU A 74 -6.18 12.63 7.17
N LEU A 75 -5.72 11.37 7.31
CA LEU A 75 -5.93 10.33 6.31
C LEU A 75 -6.65 9.13 6.93
N VAL A 76 -7.56 8.55 6.15
CA VAL A 76 -8.21 7.28 6.45
C VAL A 76 -7.75 6.28 5.41
N VAL A 77 -6.99 5.28 5.83
CA VAL A 77 -6.54 4.19 4.97
C VAL A 77 -7.52 3.02 5.11
N GLU A 78 -7.99 2.49 3.98
CA GLU A 78 -8.91 1.35 3.98
C GLU A 78 -8.23 0.11 4.61
N ALA A 79 -8.98 -0.61 5.44
CA ALA A 79 -8.50 -1.80 6.15
C ALA A 79 -7.12 -1.54 6.82
N PRO A 80 -7.03 -0.56 7.73
CA PRO A 80 -5.74 -0.10 8.24
C PRO A 80 -4.95 -1.20 8.96
N ASP A 81 -5.60 -2.12 9.65
CA ASP A 81 -4.93 -3.21 10.35
C ASP A 81 -4.28 -4.18 9.36
N ARG A 82 -5.01 -4.57 8.32
CA ARG A 82 -4.47 -5.43 7.26
C ARG A 82 -3.34 -4.74 6.51
N THR A 83 -3.55 -3.49 6.14
CA THR A 83 -2.54 -2.71 5.42
C THR A 83 -1.27 -2.54 6.27
N GLY A 84 -1.42 -2.23 7.54
CA GLY A 84 -0.29 -2.11 8.46
C GLY A 84 0.51 -3.41 8.59
N LEU A 85 -0.19 -4.54 8.67
CA LEU A 85 0.47 -5.85 8.73
C LEU A 85 1.20 -6.17 7.41
N ALA A 86 0.58 -5.82 6.27
CA ALA A 86 1.21 -5.99 4.96
C ALA A 86 2.49 -5.15 4.85
N VAL A 87 2.47 -3.91 5.35
CA VAL A 87 3.65 -3.04 5.38
C VAL A 87 4.77 -3.70 6.20
N GLU A 88 4.45 -4.23 7.36
CA GLU A 88 5.43 -4.87 8.23
C GLU A 88 6.08 -6.07 7.57
N ARG A 89 5.30 -6.94 6.93
CA ARG A 89 5.80 -8.09 6.20
C ARG A 89 6.60 -7.68 4.97
N TYR A 90 6.13 -6.67 4.24
CA TYR A 90 6.84 -6.13 3.08
C TYR A 90 8.23 -5.61 3.47
N ARG A 91 8.34 -4.92 4.60
CA ARG A 91 9.60 -4.39 5.13
C ARG A 91 10.65 -5.48 5.30
N GLN A 92 10.24 -6.67 5.67
CA GLN A 92 11.14 -7.80 5.92
C GLN A 92 11.72 -8.40 4.63
N GLY A 93 11.20 -8.05 3.47
CA GLY A 93 11.68 -8.56 2.18
C GLY A 93 10.97 -9.84 1.74
N GLY A 94 11.41 -10.37 0.61
CA GLY A 94 10.87 -11.59 0.03
C GLY A 94 9.76 -11.30 -0.98
N ALA A 95 8.50 -11.46 -0.58
CA ALA A 95 7.37 -11.22 -1.46
C ALA A 95 7.07 -9.74 -1.66
N GLY A 96 6.32 -9.41 -2.70
CA GLY A 96 5.87 -8.06 -2.98
C GLY A 96 4.76 -7.60 -2.05
N PHE A 97 4.53 -6.29 -2.00
CA PHE A 97 3.49 -5.72 -1.15
C PHE A 97 2.10 -6.25 -1.54
N SER A 98 1.81 -6.32 -2.85
CA SER A 98 0.52 -6.84 -3.32
C SER A 98 0.31 -8.31 -2.93
N ASP A 99 1.37 -9.12 -2.88
CA ASP A 99 1.28 -10.51 -2.45
C ASP A 99 0.81 -10.60 -1.00
N HIS A 100 1.37 -9.78 -0.13
CA HIS A 100 0.96 -9.73 1.27
C HIS A 100 -0.48 -9.22 1.42
N MET A 101 -0.86 -8.20 0.65
CA MET A 101 -2.24 -7.69 0.67
C MET A 101 -3.25 -8.76 0.25
N ILE A 102 -2.93 -9.51 -0.80
CA ILE A 102 -3.80 -10.60 -1.29
C ILE A 102 -3.93 -11.70 -0.25
N ALA A 103 -2.81 -12.18 0.31
CA ALA A 103 -2.81 -13.26 1.29
C ALA A 103 -3.59 -12.86 2.55
N LEU A 104 -3.40 -11.63 3.03
CA LEU A 104 -4.08 -11.13 4.22
C LEU A 104 -5.57 -10.90 3.97
N ALA A 105 -5.94 -10.40 2.79
CA ALA A 105 -7.36 -10.26 2.42
C ALA A 105 -8.06 -11.62 2.38
N ALA A 106 -7.40 -12.64 1.84
CA ALA A 106 -7.92 -14.00 1.80
C ALA A 106 -8.11 -14.56 3.21
N ARG A 107 -7.12 -14.37 4.08
CA ARG A 107 -7.22 -14.76 5.49
C ARG A 107 -8.42 -14.11 6.17
N ASP A 108 -8.58 -12.80 5.99
CA ASP A 108 -9.67 -12.05 6.63
C ASP A 108 -11.03 -12.46 6.09
N ALA A 109 -11.09 -12.92 4.83
CA ALA A 109 -12.31 -13.45 4.22
C ALA A 109 -12.64 -14.89 4.67
N GLY A 110 -11.76 -15.53 5.44
CA GLY A 110 -11.98 -16.89 5.94
C GLY A 110 -11.51 -17.97 4.98
N CYS A 111 -10.66 -17.65 4.00
CA CYS A 111 -10.11 -18.64 3.09
C CYS A 111 -9.12 -19.55 3.83
N SER A 112 -9.17 -20.86 3.51
CA SER A 112 -8.25 -21.84 4.10
C SER A 112 -6.85 -21.74 3.51
N ALA A 113 -6.72 -21.20 2.29
CA ALA A 113 -5.45 -21.03 1.61
C ALA A 113 -5.57 -19.97 0.50
N THR A 114 -4.44 -19.40 0.13
CA THR A 114 -4.30 -18.59 -1.09
C THR A 114 -3.40 -19.36 -2.04
N LEU A 115 -3.91 -19.70 -3.21
CA LEU A 115 -3.17 -20.50 -4.18
C LEU A 115 -2.42 -19.60 -5.17
N SER A 116 -1.19 -19.97 -5.50
CA SER A 116 -0.36 -19.17 -6.40
C SER A 116 0.63 -20.06 -7.17
N PHE A 117 1.04 -19.60 -8.33
CA PHE A 117 2.20 -20.13 -9.05
C PHE A 117 3.47 -19.32 -8.76
N ASP A 118 3.35 -18.17 -8.11
CA ASP A 118 4.50 -17.30 -7.81
C ASP A 118 5.34 -17.88 -6.68
N ARG A 119 6.61 -18.18 -6.98
CA ARG A 119 7.51 -18.82 -6.03
C ARG A 119 7.76 -17.97 -4.80
N LYS A 120 7.95 -16.66 -4.98
CA LYS A 120 8.21 -15.75 -3.86
C LYS A 120 6.99 -15.60 -2.95
N ALA A 121 5.81 -15.54 -3.54
CA ALA A 121 4.55 -15.48 -2.79
C ALA A 121 4.35 -16.75 -1.96
N VAL A 122 4.66 -17.92 -2.51
CA VAL A 122 4.59 -19.19 -1.76
C VAL A 122 5.59 -19.21 -0.63
N LEU A 123 6.84 -18.82 -0.88
CA LEU A 123 7.90 -18.88 0.13
C LEU A 123 7.77 -17.82 1.22
N HIS A 124 7.29 -16.61 0.87
CA HIS A 124 7.42 -15.44 1.74
C HIS A 124 6.09 -14.76 2.10
N ALA A 125 4.99 -15.08 1.41
CA ALA A 125 3.68 -14.52 1.73
C ALA A 125 2.68 -15.54 2.26
N GLY A 126 3.14 -16.74 2.55
CA GLY A 126 2.30 -17.80 3.12
C GLY A 126 1.29 -18.38 2.14
N MET A 127 1.51 -18.24 0.84
CA MET A 127 0.65 -18.83 -0.17
C MET A 127 0.99 -20.29 -0.41
N THR A 128 0.04 -21.03 -0.98
CA THR A 128 0.20 -22.44 -1.31
C THR A 128 0.39 -22.59 -2.81
N ARG A 129 1.38 -23.36 -3.20
CA ARG A 129 1.62 -23.63 -4.62
C ARG A 129 0.50 -24.48 -5.20
N VAL A 130 0.00 -24.08 -6.36
CA VAL A 130 -0.96 -24.88 -7.11
C VAL A 130 -0.27 -26.17 -7.62
N SER A 131 -0.91 -27.30 -7.43
CA SER A 131 -0.43 -28.60 -7.93
C SER A 131 -1.61 -29.43 -8.37
N PRO A 132 -1.36 -30.55 -9.13
CA PRO A 132 -2.45 -31.46 -9.45
C PRO A 132 -3.12 -31.98 -8.17
N GLY A 133 -4.44 -31.88 -8.12
CA GLY A 133 -5.22 -32.27 -6.94
C GLY A 133 -5.46 -31.17 -5.90
N THR A 134 -4.96 -29.96 -6.20
CA THR A 134 -5.25 -28.79 -5.33
C THR A 134 -6.70 -28.37 -5.45
#